data_520e8e4349fa93cf205b7f358804b84f
#
_entry.id   520e8e4349fa93cf205b7f358804b84f
#
_cell.length_a   1.000
_cell.length_b   1.000
_cell.length_c   1.000
_cell.angle_alpha   90.00
_cell.angle_beta   90.00
_cell.angle_gamma   90.00
#
_symmetry.space_group_name_H-M   'P 1'
#
loop_
_entity.id
_entity.type
_entity.pdbx_description
1 polymer ?
#
loop_
_entity_poly.entity_id
_entity_poly.type
_entity_poly.pdbx_seq_one_letter_code
_entity_poly.pdbx_strand_id
1 'polypeptide(L)'
;LPIFPLHTWLPDAHGEANAPVSMLLAGILLKMGGYALLRFNVQILPEVHLQIAPALIILGIINIIYGALNAFAQDNVKRRIACSSVSHMGFVLLGIGAVDALGISGAMLQMISHGLIAAAMFFVTGSFYERTNTLSIPNMGGLAKVLPITFAFFLASSLASLALPGMSGFISEITVFLGITSQEGFSSIFRSITILIAAIGLVLTPIYLLSMCRRVFFGPRIPALATVKEMNGRELTIGFSLL
;
A
#
# COMPACT_ATOMS: atom_id res chain seq x y z
N LEU A 1 -8.47 9.44 -5.05
CA LEU A 1 -7.06 9.05 -4.89
C LEU A 1 -6.39 9.96 -3.86
N PRO A 2 -5.56 9.41 -2.96
CA PRO A 2 -4.72 10.21 -2.08
C PRO A 2 -3.49 10.70 -2.84
N ILE A 3 -3.61 11.83 -3.49
CA ILE A 3 -2.55 12.46 -4.29
C ILE A 3 -1.94 13.61 -3.49
N PHE A 4 -0.61 13.72 -3.48
CA PHE A 4 0.06 14.89 -2.91
C PHE A 4 -0.41 16.18 -3.63
N PRO A 5 -0.75 17.26 -2.92
CA PRO A 5 -0.74 17.42 -1.46
C PRO A 5 -2.06 17.03 -0.76
N LEU A 6 -3.07 16.54 -1.48
CA LEU A 6 -4.44 16.28 -0.99
C LEU A 6 -4.59 14.89 -0.30
N HIS A 7 -3.52 14.31 0.22
CA HIS A 7 -3.51 12.97 0.83
C HIS A 7 -3.67 12.96 2.36
N THR A 8 -3.60 14.13 3.00
CA THR A 8 -3.48 14.26 4.47
C THR A 8 -4.68 13.72 5.23
N TRP A 9 -5.85 13.71 4.63
CA TRP A 9 -7.09 13.15 5.21
C TRP A 9 -7.01 11.63 5.45
N LEU A 10 -6.20 10.91 4.67
CA LEU A 10 -6.21 9.46 4.65
C LEU A 10 -5.68 8.82 5.95
N PRO A 11 -4.51 9.22 6.50
CA PRO A 11 -4.01 8.68 7.75
C PRO A 11 -4.92 8.95 8.95
N ASP A 12 -5.59 10.12 8.97
CA ASP A 12 -6.51 10.49 10.04
C ASP A 12 -7.80 9.69 9.94
N ALA A 13 -8.38 9.58 8.73
CA ALA A 13 -9.57 8.77 8.49
C ALA A 13 -9.36 7.29 8.91
N HIS A 14 -8.22 6.69 8.54
CA HIS A 14 -7.90 5.33 8.96
C HIS A 14 -7.57 5.21 10.46
N GLY A 15 -6.97 6.23 11.04
CA GLY A 15 -6.65 6.27 12.47
C GLY A 15 -7.90 6.15 13.33
N GLU A 16 -8.94 6.89 13.00
CA GLU A 16 -10.21 6.97 13.74
C GLU A 16 -11.22 5.89 13.35
N ALA A 17 -11.20 5.41 12.10
CA ALA A 17 -12.17 4.43 11.60
C ALA A 17 -11.99 3.06 12.25
N ASN A 18 -13.09 2.32 12.40
CA ASN A 18 -13.08 0.91 12.76
C ASN A 18 -12.42 0.06 11.66
N ALA A 19 -11.90 -1.14 12.01
CA ALA A 19 -11.21 -2.01 11.07
C ALA A 19 -12.02 -2.32 9.79
N PRO A 20 -13.31 -2.72 9.85
CA PRO A 20 -14.11 -2.97 8.64
C PRO A 20 -14.24 -1.75 7.73
N VAL A 21 -14.40 -0.54 8.32
CA VAL A 21 -14.47 0.70 7.54
C VAL A 21 -13.13 1.00 6.87
N SER A 22 -12.02 0.79 7.59
CA SER A 22 -10.67 0.93 7.01
C SER A 22 -10.43 -0.08 5.88
N MET A 23 -10.92 -1.32 6.00
CA MET A 23 -10.83 -2.32 4.92
C MET A 23 -11.56 -1.87 3.65
N LEU A 24 -12.80 -1.36 3.78
CA LEU A 24 -13.58 -0.84 2.65
C LEU A 24 -12.95 0.41 2.04
N LEU A 25 -12.47 1.32 2.88
CA LEU A 25 -11.82 2.55 2.44
C LEU A 25 -10.54 2.24 1.65
N ALA A 26 -9.67 1.38 2.20
CA ALA A 26 -8.44 0.98 1.52
C ALA A 26 -8.69 0.04 0.34
N GLY A 27 -9.62 -0.92 0.47
CA GLY A 27 -9.89 -1.93 -0.54
C GLY A 27 -10.53 -1.37 -1.80
N ILE A 28 -11.53 -0.50 -1.65
CA ILE A 28 -12.40 -0.07 -2.76
C ILE A 28 -12.34 1.45 -2.97
N LEU A 29 -12.61 2.26 -1.94
CA LEU A 29 -12.82 3.70 -2.13
C LEU A 29 -11.60 4.42 -2.70
N LEU A 30 -10.39 4.07 -2.26
CA LEU A 30 -9.16 4.65 -2.82
C LEU A 30 -9.00 4.38 -4.33
N LYS A 31 -9.49 3.24 -4.81
CA LYS A 31 -9.39 2.82 -6.21
C LYS A 31 -10.40 3.51 -7.13
N MET A 32 -11.52 3.99 -6.57
CA MET A 32 -12.52 4.74 -7.35
C MET A 32 -11.90 5.95 -8.06
N GLY A 33 -10.96 6.65 -7.43
CA GLY A 33 -10.24 7.75 -8.08
C GLY A 33 -9.35 7.31 -9.24
N GLY A 34 -8.64 6.17 -9.12
CA GLY A 34 -7.86 5.60 -10.22
C GLY A 34 -8.74 5.11 -11.35
N TYR A 35 -9.86 4.47 -11.01
CA TYR A 35 -10.86 4.06 -11.97
C TYR A 35 -11.47 5.26 -12.70
N ALA A 36 -11.77 6.35 -12.00
CA ALA A 36 -12.27 7.57 -12.62
C ALA A 36 -11.25 8.16 -13.62
N LEU A 37 -9.96 8.21 -13.28
CA LEU A 37 -8.92 8.63 -14.22
C LEU A 37 -8.88 7.75 -15.49
N LEU A 38 -8.99 6.44 -15.33
CA LEU A 38 -9.02 5.53 -16.47
C LEU A 38 -10.26 5.74 -17.36
N ARG A 39 -11.45 5.89 -16.74
CA ARG A 39 -12.69 6.00 -17.51
C ARG A 39 -12.89 7.38 -18.14
N PHE A 40 -12.59 8.45 -17.41
CA PHE A 40 -12.82 9.80 -17.92
C PHE A 40 -11.61 10.33 -18.71
N ASN A 41 -10.42 10.26 -18.14
CA ASN A 41 -9.25 10.87 -18.78
C ASN A 41 -8.73 10.02 -19.94
N VAL A 42 -8.49 8.71 -19.69
CA VAL A 42 -7.91 7.85 -20.74
C VAL A 42 -8.91 7.54 -21.85
N GLN A 43 -10.17 7.18 -21.50
CA GLN A 43 -11.12 6.70 -22.49
C GLN A 43 -11.94 7.81 -23.15
N ILE A 44 -12.36 8.85 -22.40
CA ILE A 44 -13.25 9.90 -22.93
C ILE A 44 -12.45 11.09 -23.44
N LEU A 45 -11.33 11.43 -22.78
CA LEU A 45 -10.53 12.62 -23.08
C LEU A 45 -9.06 12.26 -23.37
N PRO A 46 -8.75 11.39 -24.35
CA PRO A 46 -7.39 10.90 -24.57
C PRO A 46 -6.39 12.00 -24.91
N GLU A 47 -6.79 13.02 -25.68
CA GLU A 47 -5.92 14.15 -26.04
C GLU A 47 -5.54 14.98 -24.80
N VAL A 48 -6.51 15.25 -23.92
CA VAL A 48 -6.25 15.95 -22.65
C VAL A 48 -5.38 15.10 -21.74
N HIS A 49 -5.62 13.77 -21.74
CA HIS A 49 -4.82 12.84 -20.96
C HIS A 49 -3.34 12.89 -21.36
N LEU A 50 -3.01 12.94 -22.65
CA LEU A 50 -1.64 13.09 -23.14
C LEU A 50 -0.97 14.35 -22.60
N GLN A 51 -1.71 15.46 -22.48
CA GLN A 51 -1.17 16.72 -21.98
C GLN A 51 -0.88 16.66 -20.47
N ILE A 52 -1.72 16.00 -19.68
CA ILE A 52 -1.55 15.90 -18.22
C ILE A 52 -0.69 14.71 -17.77
N ALA A 53 -0.39 13.78 -18.67
CA ALA A 53 0.36 12.56 -18.36
C ALA A 53 1.71 12.82 -17.68
N PRO A 54 2.55 13.79 -18.11
CA PRO A 54 3.79 14.10 -17.40
C PRO A 54 3.56 14.56 -15.95
N ALA A 55 2.49 15.34 -15.72
CA ALA A 55 2.14 15.79 -14.38
C ALA A 55 1.69 14.62 -13.49
N LEU A 56 0.92 13.66 -14.04
CA LEU A 56 0.53 12.44 -13.32
C LEU A 56 1.74 11.60 -12.93
N ILE A 57 2.73 11.47 -13.81
CA ILE A 57 3.99 10.78 -13.55
C ILE A 57 4.74 11.46 -12.40
N ILE A 58 4.91 12.77 -12.45
CA ILE A 58 5.61 13.54 -11.41
C ILE A 58 4.89 13.41 -10.06
N LEU A 59 3.57 13.56 -10.03
CA LEU A 59 2.78 13.36 -8.82
C LEU A 59 2.87 11.92 -8.30
N GLY A 60 2.91 10.93 -9.21
CA GLY A 60 3.12 9.53 -8.87
C GLY A 60 4.46 9.31 -8.15
N ILE A 61 5.55 9.86 -8.68
CA ILE A 61 6.88 9.80 -8.06
C ILE A 61 6.88 10.45 -6.67
N ILE A 62 6.30 11.64 -6.56
CA ILE A 62 6.19 12.35 -5.28
C ILE A 62 5.42 11.49 -4.27
N ASN A 63 4.29 10.91 -4.68
CA ASN A 63 3.51 10.02 -3.82
C ASN A 63 4.31 8.80 -3.36
N ILE A 64 5.08 8.17 -4.26
CA ILE A 64 5.89 6.99 -3.93
C ILE A 64 6.90 7.32 -2.83
N ILE A 65 7.71 8.33 -3.04
CA ILE A 65 8.78 8.69 -2.10
C ILE A 65 8.21 9.29 -0.81
N TYR A 66 7.38 10.31 -0.94
CA TYR A 66 6.80 11.00 0.21
C TYR A 66 5.92 10.06 1.06
N GLY A 67 5.08 9.24 0.41
CA GLY A 67 4.23 8.27 1.11
C GLY A 67 5.03 7.25 1.89
N ALA A 68 6.14 6.73 1.31
CA ALA A 68 7.03 5.79 1.97
C ALA A 68 7.75 6.41 3.18
N LEU A 69 8.29 7.63 3.03
CA LEU A 69 8.97 8.36 4.12
C LEU A 69 7.98 8.70 5.25
N ASN A 70 6.78 9.15 4.89
CA ASN A 70 5.73 9.44 5.86
C ASN A 70 5.26 8.17 6.59
N ALA A 71 5.15 7.02 5.89
CA ALA A 71 4.86 5.74 6.51
C ALA A 71 5.95 5.34 7.51
N PHE A 72 7.22 5.53 7.18
CA PHE A 72 8.33 5.24 8.09
C PHE A 72 8.29 6.07 9.37
N ALA A 73 7.86 7.32 9.28
CA ALA A 73 7.79 8.25 10.42
C ALA A 73 6.60 7.98 11.37
N GLN A 74 5.62 7.15 10.99
CA GLN A 74 4.46 6.89 11.85
C GLN A 74 4.77 5.90 12.97
N ASP A 75 4.34 6.21 14.19
CA ASP A 75 4.40 5.31 15.34
C ASP A 75 3.09 4.56 15.62
N ASN A 76 2.08 4.76 14.80
CA ASN A 76 0.80 4.05 14.86
C ASN A 76 0.69 3.08 13.68
N VAL A 77 0.38 1.79 13.96
CA VAL A 77 0.30 0.74 12.93
C VAL A 77 -0.69 1.09 11.82
N LYS A 78 -1.92 1.50 12.15
CA LYS A 78 -2.94 1.86 11.16
C LYS A 78 -2.51 3.06 10.30
N ARG A 79 -1.96 4.11 10.92
CA ARG A 79 -1.46 5.28 10.20
C ARG A 79 -0.30 4.93 9.27
N ARG A 80 0.59 4.03 9.70
CA ARG A 80 1.70 3.54 8.87
C ARG A 80 1.20 2.81 7.63
N ILE A 81 0.22 1.90 7.79
CA ILE A 81 -0.42 1.21 6.67
C ILE A 81 -1.18 2.19 5.77
N ALA A 82 -1.86 3.19 6.32
CA ALA A 82 -2.53 4.23 5.53
C ALA A 82 -1.54 5.05 4.68
N CYS A 83 -0.42 5.47 5.26
CA CYS A 83 0.62 6.20 4.52
C CYS A 83 1.29 5.32 3.45
N SER A 84 1.44 4.01 3.69
CA SER A 84 1.92 3.09 2.64
C SER A 84 0.99 3.04 1.44
N SER A 85 -0.33 3.17 1.65
CA SER A 85 -1.30 3.24 0.57
C SER A 85 -1.11 4.46 -0.33
N VAL A 86 -0.65 5.60 0.22
CA VAL A 86 -0.29 6.78 -0.59
C VAL A 86 0.85 6.44 -1.54
N SER A 87 1.88 5.73 -1.05
CA SER A 87 3.01 5.28 -1.87
C SER A 87 2.57 4.33 -2.99
N HIS A 88 1.79 3.30 -2.68
CA HIS A 88 1.30 2.34 -3.69
C HIS A 88 0.36 2.96 -4.72
N MET A 89 -0.46 3.95 -4.33
CA MET A 89 -1.27 4.70 -5.30
C MET A 89 -0.40 5.59 -6.22
N GLY A 90 0.81 5.92 -5.82
CA GLY A 90 1.79 6.53 -6.70
C GLY A 90 2.15 5.67 -7.92
N PHE A 91 2.29 4.35 -7.76
CA PHE A 91 2.49 3.42 -8.88
C PHE A 91 1.27 3.36 -9.81
N VAL A 92 0.06 3.48 -9.27
CA VAL A 92 -1.16 3.60 -10.09
C VAL A 92 -1.11 4.86 -10.96
N LEU A 93 -0.72 5.99 -10.38
CA LEU A 93 -0.56 7.25 -11.14
C LEU A 93 0.51 7.15 -12.22
N LEU A 94 1.66 6.53 -11.90
CA LEU A 94 2.71 6.25 -12.87
C LEU A 94 2.21 5.43 -14.04
N GLY A 95 1.50 4.32 -13.76
CA GLY A 95 0.99 3.43 -14.79
C GLY A 95 -0.07 4.11 -15.69
N ILE A 96 -0.96 4.93 -15.10
CA ILE A 96 -1.93 5.72 -15.87
C ILE A 96 -1.22 6.80 -16.71
N GLY A 97 -0.23 7.48 -16.12
CA GLY A 97 0.55 8.51 -16.80
C GLY A 97 1.51 7.98 -17.86
N ALA A 98 1.81 6.68 -17.88
CA ALA A 98 2.63 6.06 -18.91
C ALA A 98 1.99 6.15 -20.32
N VAL A 99 0.66 6.30 -20.42
CA VAL A 99 -0.09 6.39 -21.68
C VAL A 99 0.21 5.19 -22.61
N ASP A 100 0.47 4.03 -22.03
CA ASP A 100 0.77 2.79 -22.71
C ASP A 100 -0.10 1.65 -22.17
N ALA A 101 -0.40 0.66 -23.01
CA ALA A 101 -1.26 -0.46 -22.62
C ALA A 101 -0.69 -1.28 -21.46
N LEU A 102 0.63 -1.46 -21.41
CA LEU A 102 1.30 -2.13 -20.28
C LEU A 102 1.19 -1.30 -19.00
N GLY A 103 1.45 0.00 -19.07
CA GLY A 103 1.31 0.91 -17.93
C GLY A 103 -0.09 0.91 -17.34
N ILE A 104 -1.12 1.00 -18.19
CA ILE A 104 -2.52 0.97 -17.79
C ILE A 104 -2.88 -0.39 -17.17
N SER A 105 -2.44 -1.49 -17.78
CA SER A 105 -2.66 -2.84 -17.24
C SER A 105 -1.99 -3.03 -15.88
N GLY A 106 -0.76 -2.54 -15.73
CA GLY A 106 -0.03 -2.52 -14.46
C GLY A 106 -0.76 -1.70 -13.39
N ALA A 107 -1.27 -0.52 -13.73
CA ALA A 107 -2.06 0.32 -12.83
C ALA A 107 -3.34 -0.38 -12.37
N MET A 108 -4.06 -1.03 -13.28
CA MET A 108 -5.27 -1.81 -12.94
C MET A 108 -4.93 -2.97 -12.00
N LEU A 109 -3.89 -3.73 -12.32
CA LEU A 109 -3.45 -4.84 -11.48
C LEU A 109 -2.99 -4.34 -10.10
N GLN A 110 -2.30 -3.19 -10.02
CA GLN A 110 -1.90 -2.57 -8.77
C GLN A 110 -3.09 -2.14 -7.92
N MET A 111 -4.15 -1.62 -8.53
CA MET A 111 -5.38 -1.29 -7.80
C MET A 111 -6.02 -2.53 -7.18
N ILE A 112 -6.10 -3.64 -7.90
CA ILE A 112 -6.69 -4.89 -7.41
C ILE A 112 -5.81 -5.49 -6.31
N SER A 113 -4.53 -5.71 -6.58
CA SER A 113 -3.55 -6.28 -5.64
C SER A 113 -3.49 -5.50 -4.34
N HIS A 114 -3.24 -4.20 -4.44
CA HIS A 114 -3.19 -3.34 -3.25
C HIS A 114 -4.54 -3.31 -2.52
N GLY A 115 -5.67 -3.46 -3.22
CA GLY A 115 -6.99 -3.52 -2.61
C GLY A 115 -7.13 -4.69 -1.63
N LEU A 116 -6.79 -5.88 -2.08
CA LEU A 116 -6.83 -7.10 -1.26
C LEU A 116 -5.79 -7.07 -0.15
N ILE A 117 -4.55 -6.73 -0.47
CA ILE A 117 -3.44 -6.67 0.49
C ILE A 117 -3.73 -5.67 1.61
N ALA A 118 -4.16 -4.45 1.27
CA ALA A 118 -4.47 -3.43 2.27
C ALA A 118 -5.66 -3.82 3.14
N ALA A 119 -6.71 -4.41 2.55
CA ALA A 119 -7.84 -4.94 3.32
C ALA A 119 -7.39 -6.02 4.31
N ALA A 120 -6.54 -6.96 3.87
CA ALA A 120 -5.95 -7.98 4.74
C ALA A 120 -5.11 -7.37 5.88
N MET A 121 -4.26 -6.39 5.58
CA MET A 121 -3.45 -5.72 6.60
C MET A 121 -4.30 -4.98 7.63
N PHE A 122 -5.35 -4.25 7.21
CA PHE A 122 -6.26 -3.58 8.13
C PHE A 122 -7.11 -4.57 8.92
N PHE A 123 -7.51 -5.69 8.33
CA PHE A 123 -8.21 -6.76 9.03
C PHE A 123 -7.37 -7.34 10.16
N VAL A 124 -6.13 -7.76 9.85
CA VAL A 124 -5.22 -8.32 10.85
C VAL A 124 -4.86 -7.30 11.93
N THR A 125 -4.66 -6.02 11.55
CA THR A 125 -4.43 -4.93 12.49
C THR A 125 -5.62 -4.71 13.41
N GLY A 126 -6.84 -4.75 12.88
CA GLY A 126 -8.05 -4.69 13.70
C GLY A 126 -8.16 -5.86 14.67
N SER A 127 -7.86 -7.04 14.20
CA SER A 127 -7.93 -8.28 14.97
C SER A 127 -6.97 -8.28 16.18
N PHE A 128 -5.74 -7.82 16.02
CA PHE A 128 -4.86 -7.69 17.19
C PHE A 128 -5.17 -6.46 18.04
N TYR A 129 -5.71 -5.37 17.46
CA TYR A 129 -6.14 -4.21 18.23
C TYR A 129 -7.27 -4.53 19.21
N GLU A 130 -8.28 -5.29 18.80
CA GLU A 130 -9.36 -5.73 19.69
C GLU A 130 -8.87 -6.52 20.92
N ARG A 131 -7.67 -7.10 20.81
CA ARG A 131 -7.05 -7.91 21.85
C ARG A 131 -6.02 -7.15 22.70
N THR A 132 -5.29 -6.25 22.07
CA THR A 132 -4.20 -5.51 22.74
C THR A 132 -4.62 -4.12 23.22
N ASN A 133 -5.73 -3.59 22.72
CA ASN A 133 -6.23 -2.23 22.94
C ASN A 133 -5.18 -1.13 22.66
N THR A 134 -4.16 -1.44 21.85
CA THR A 134 -3.14 -0.48 21.45
C THR A 134 -2.78 -0.62 19.98
N LEU A 135 -2.47 0.51 19.34
CA LEU A 135 -1.95 0.59 17.96
C LEU A 135 -0.57 1.27 17.95
N SER A 136 -0.09 1.69 19.12
CA SER A 136 1.20 2.37 19.26
C SER A 136 2.33 1.36 19.15
N ILE A 137 3.18 1.49 18.13
CA ILE A 137 4.31 0.60 17.86
C ILE A 137 5.30 0.56 19.04
N PRO A 138 5.65 1.69 19.70
CA PRO A 138 6.50 1.67 20.89
C PRO A 138 5.94 0.85 22.06
N ASN A 139 4.61 0.73 22.14
CA ASN A 139 3.93 0.01 23.22
C ASN A 139 3.63 -1.46 22.86
N MET A 140 4.26 -1.98 21.80
CA MET A 140 4.12 -3.35 21.33
C MET A 140 5.48 -4.05 21.30
N GLY A 141 5.47 -5.37 21.49
CA GLY A 141 6.68 -6.18 21.38
C GLY A 141 6.42 -7.64 21.72
N GLY A 142 7.16 -8.56 21.08
CA GLY A 142 7.12 -9.98 21.36
C GLY A 142 5.81 -10.70 21.03
N LEU A 143 4.91 -10.09 20.24
CA LEU A 143 3.59 -10.63 19.92
C LEU A 143 3.65 -11.92 19.08
N ALA A 144 4.72 -12.18 18.34
CA ALA A 144 4.84 -13.40 17.53
C ALA A 144 4.76 -14.68 18.35
N LYS A 145 5.16 -14.66 19.63
CA LYS A 145 5.09 -15.82 20.52
C LYS A 145 3.71 -16.00 21.16
N VAL A 146 2.91 -14.96 21.23
CA VAL A 146 1.59 -14.95 21.86
C VAL A 146 0.50 -15.13 20.79
N LEU A 147 0.68 -14.52 19.62
CA LEU A 147 -0.23 -14.51 18.49
C LEU A 147 0.46 -15.02 17.21
N PRO A 148 0.89 -16.31 17.16
CA PRO A 148 1.67 -16.82 16.02
C PRO A 148 0.87 -16.84 14.71
N ILE A 149 -0.42 -17.12 14.75
CA ILE A 149 -1.27 -17.15 13.54
C ILE A 149 -1.51 -15.73 13.04
N THR A 150 -1.86 -14.81 13.93
CA THR A 150 -1.99 -13.37 13.60
C THR A 150 -0.70 -12.83 12.98
N PHE A 151 0.46 -13.22 13.55
CA PHE A 151 1.76 -12.86 12.99
C PHE A 151 1.96 -13.43 11.59
N ALA A 152 1.61 -14.69 11.34
CA ALA A 152 1.74 -15.31 10.02
C ALA A 152 0.91 -14.57 8.96
N PHE A 153 -0.36 -14.22 9.26
CA PHE A 153 -1.20 -13.42 8.36
C PHE A 153 -0.64 -12.01 8.12
N PHE A 154 -0.17 -11.36 9.19
CA PHE A 154 0.42 -10.03 9.06
C PHE A 154 1.71 -10.07 8.23
N LEU A 155 2.55 -11.06 8.45
CA LEU A 155 3.77 -11.26 7.67
C LEU A 155 3.46 -11.55 6.21
N ALA A 156 2.53 -12.47 5.92
CA ALA A 156 2.13 -12.78 4.55
C ALA A 156 1.59 -11.56 3.81
N SER A 157 0.68 -10.79 4.45
CA SER A 157 0.17 -9.54 3.88
C SER A 157 1.27 -8.49 3.68
N SER A 158 2.21 -8.39 4.62
CA SER A 158 3.36 -7.48 4.50
C SER A 158 4.27 -7.89 3.35
N LEU A 159 4.60 -9.18 3.20
CA LEU A 159 5.41 -9.69 2.10
C LEU A 159 4.73 -9.48 0.74
N ALA A 160 3.41 -9.63 0.66
CA ALA A 160 2.64 -9.31 -0.54
C ALA A 160 2.70 -7.82 -0.87
N SER A 161 2.67 -6.94 0.14
CA SER A 161 2.81 -5.49 -0.03
C SER A 161 4.23 -5.05 -0.40
N LEU A 162 5.26 -5.85 -0.09
CA LEU A 162 6.65 -5.60 -0.50
C LEU A 162 6.89 -5.85 -1.98
N ALA A 163 5.90 -6.31 -2.72
CA ALA A 163 6.05 -6.72 -4.11
C ALA A 163 7.17 -7.77 -4.29
N LEU A 164 7.21 -8.79 -3.43
CA LEU A 164 8.17 -9.88 -3.61
C LEU A 164 7.90 -10.66 -4.91
N PRO A 165 8.94 -11.13 -5.61
CA PRO A 165 8.78 -12.01 -6.76
C PRO A 165 7.88 -13.22 -6.40
N GLY A 166 6.85 -13.45 -7.22
CA GLY A 166 5.81 -14.45 -6.96
C GLY A 166 4.51 -13.89 -6.37
N MET A 167 4.49 -12.64 -5.93
CA MET A 167 3.28 -11.95 -5.45
C MET A 167 2.70 -11.04 -6.54
N SER A 168 1.39 -10.78 -6.46
CA SER A 168 0.67 -9.96 -7.46
C SER A 168 1.18 -8.51 -7.52
N GLY A 169 1.63 -7.95 -6.40
CA GLY A 169 2.24 -6.62 -6.33
C GLY A 169 3.49 -6.48 -7.19
N PHE A 170 4.35 -7.50 -7.23
CA PHE A 170 5.55 -7.51 -8.06
C PHE A 170 5.23 -7.41 -9.55
N ILE A 171 4.28 -8.21 -10.02
CA ILE A 171 3.88 -8.21 -11.43
C ILE A 171 3.31 -6.85 -11.82
N SER A 172 2.48 -6.24 -10.96
CA SER A 172 1.89 -4.95 -11.23
C SER A 172 2.92 -3.83 -11.32
N GLU A 173 3.87 -3.78 -10.38
CA GLU A 173 4.92 -2.75 -10.36
C GLU A 173 5.89 -2.89 -11.52
N ILE A 174 6.34 -4.10 -11.86
CA ILE A 174 7.17 -4.33 -13.05
C ILE A 174 6.43 -3.95 -14.33
N THR A 175 5.14 -4.30 -14.44
CA THR A 175 4.35 -3.95 -15.63
C THR A 175 4.20 -2.43 -15.78
N VAL A 176 4.08 -1.68 -14.67
CA VAL A 176 4.13 -0.20 -14.69
C VAL A 176 5.48 0.31 -15.19
N PHE A 177 6.59 -0.25 -14.71
CA PHE A 177 7.93 0.15 -15.19
C PHE A 177 8.11 -0.16 -16.67
N LEU A 178 7.66 -1.32 -17.14
CA LEU A 178 7.68 -1.65 -18.56
C LEU A 178 6.87 -0.65 -19.39
N GLY A 179 5.69 -0.25 -18.92
CA GLY A 179 4.88 0.77 -19.56
C GLY A 179 5.57 2.14 -19.66
N ILE A 180 6.34 2.54 -18.65
CA ILE A 180 7.15 3.77 -18.72
C ILE A 180 8.30 3.61 -19.72
N THR A 181 8.93 2.43 -19.78
CA THR A 181 10.06 2.21 -20.72
C THR A 181 9.61 2.13 -22.17
N SER A 182 8.46 1.54 -22.46
CA SER A 182 7.93 1.38 -23.83
C SER A 182 7.39 2.67 -24.42
N GLN A 183 7.06 3.67 -23.59
CA GLN A 183 6.47 4.93 -24.05
C GLN A 183 7.49 5.80 -24.80
N GLU A 184 7.37 5.92 -26.12
CA GLU A 184 8.28 6.69 -26.99
C GLU A 184 7.99 8.19 -26.98
N GLY A 185 6.80 8.63 -26.54
CA GLY A 185 6.41 10.04 -26.48
C GLY A 185 7.18 10.89 -25.46
N PHE A 186 7.86 10.24 -24.50
CA PHE A 186 8.71 10.92 -23.51
C PHE A 186 10.18 10.78 -23.85
N SER A 187 10.97 11.80 -23.52
CA SER A 187 12.43 11.73 -23.69
C SER A 187 13.04 10.57 -22.88
N SER A 188 14.10 9.95 -23.40
CA SER A 188 14.78 8.85 -22.72
C SER A 188 15.28 9.25 -21.33
N ILE A 189 15.73 10.50 -21.18
CA ILE A 189 16.18 11.05 -19.90
C ILE A 189 15.04 11.09 -18.89
N PHE A 190 13.86 11.60 -19.29
CA PHE A 190 12.69 11.67 -18.40
C PHE A 190 12.25 10.27 -17.95
N ARG A 191 12.19 9.29 -18.85
CA ARG A 191 11.84 7.90 -18.53
C ARG A 191 12.86 7.30 -17.56
N SER A 192 14.16 7.44 -17.82
CA SER A 192 15.21 6.90 -16.97
C SER A 192 15.20 7.50 -15.56
N ILE A 193 15.02 8.81 -15.43
CA ILE A 193 14.91 9.50 -14.14
C ILE A 193 13.66 9.02 -13.39
N THR A 194 12.53 8.93 -14.06
CA THR A 194 11.27 8.44 -13.49
C THR A 194 11.43 7.04 -12.89
N ILE A 195 12.01 6.11 -13.66
CA ILE A 195 12.25 4.73 -13.22
C ILE A 195 13.22 4.68 -12.06
N LEU A 196 14.33 5.43 -12.14
CA LEU A 196 15.33 5.45 -11.07
C LEU A 196 14.76 5.93 -9.75
N ILE A 197 13.99 7.03 -9.77
CA ILE A 197 13.39 7.57 -8.55
C ILE A 197 12.28 6.64 -8.03
N ALA A 198 11.42 6.10 -8.90
CA ALA A 198 10.37 5.16 -8.49
C ALA A 198 10.96 3.86 -7.92
N ALA A 199 12.11 3.40 -8.43
CA ALA A 199 12.83 2.24 -7.88
C ALA A 199 13.34 2.47 -6.45
N ILE A 200 13.63 3.70 -6.04
CA ILE A 200 13.92 4.03 -4.64
C ILE A 200 12.73 3.68 -3.75
N GLY A 201 11.51 3.90 -4.24
CA GLY A 201 10.29 3.51 -3.53
C GLY A 201 10.20 2.02 -3.23
N LEU A 202 10.66 1.16 -4.17
CA LEU A 202 10.73 -0.30 -3.95
C LEU A 202 11.65 -0.66 -2.78
N VAL A 203 12.73 0.10 -2.58
CA VAL A 203 13.66 -0.11 -1.46
C VAL A 203 13.09 0.44 -0.15
N LEU A 204 12.36 1.54 -0.18
CA LEU A 204 11.76 2.15 1.01
C LEU A 204 10.62 1.29 1.58
N THR A 205 9.86 0.60 0.72
CA THR A 205 8.73 -0.24 1.14
C THR A 205 9.15 -1.34 2.13
N PRO A 206 10.16 -2.19 1.87
CA PRO A 206 10.68 -3.12 2.86
C PRO A 206 11.13 -2.45 4.17
N ILE A 207 11.76 -1.30 4.09
CA ILE A 207 12.31 -0.62 5.26
C ILE A 207 11.20 -0.31 6.26
N TYR A 208 10.11 0.34 5.85
CA TYR A 208 9.05 0.69 6.79
C TYR A 208 8.19 -0.50 7.21
N LEU A 209 7.90 -1.46 6.31
CA LEU A 209 7.06 -2.63 6.64
C LEU A 209 7.80 -3.63 7.53
N LEU A 210 9.02 -4.03 7.18
CA LEU A 210 9.79 -4.97 7.99
C LEU A 210 10.20 -4.37 9.33
N SER A 211 10.50 -3.06 9.38
CA SER A 211 10.74 -2.38 10.65
C SER A 211 9.51 -2.41 11.56
N MET A 212 8.32 -2.27 11.00
CA MET A 212 7.05 -2.40 11.74
C MET A 212 6.84 -3.83 12.24
N CYS A 213 6.97 -4.82 11.36
CA CYS A 213 6.91 -6.24 11.72
C CYS A 213 7.86 -6.56 12.87
N ARG A 214 9.11 -6.13 12.77
CA ARG A 214 10.13 -6.35 13.78
C ARG A 214 9.75 -5.74 15.13
N ARG A 215 9.27 -4.49 15.14
CA ARG A 215 8.92 -3.79 16.39
C ARG A 215 7.67 -4.36 17.05
N VAL A 216 6.65 -4.72 16.29
CA VAL A 216 5.36 -5.21 16.80
C VAL A 216 5.46 -6.67 17.26
N PHE A 217 6.06 -7.53 16.44
CA PHE A 217 6.00 -8.98 16.67
C PHE A 217 7.24 -9.55 17.36
N PHE A 218 8.39 -8.88 17.25
CA PHE A 218 9.64 -9.32 17.87
C PHE A 218 10.07 -8.34 18.97
N GLY A 219 11.11 -8.71 19.72
CA GLY A 219 11.62 -7.91 20.84
C GLY A 219 11.14 -8.39 22.21
N PRO A 220 11.35 -7.59 23.26
CA PRO A 220 10.97 -7.97 24.62
C PRO A 220 9.46 -8.10 24.76
N ARG A 221 9.02 -9.12 25.49
CA ARG A 221 7.59 -9.31 25.80
C ARG A 221 7.11 -8.21 26.75
N ILE A 222 5.95 -7.65 26.42
CA ILE A 222 5.26 -6.73 27.31
C ILE A 222 4.33 -7.59 28.20
N PRO A 223 4.49 -7.57 29.56
CA PRO A 223 3.72 -8.42 30.45
C PRO A 223 2.21 -8.28 30.28
N ALA A 224 1.72 -7.06 30.03
CA ALA A 224 0.29 -6.79 29.81
C ALA A 224 -0.30 -7.50 28.58
N LEU A 225 0.53 -7.91 27.62
CA LEU A 225 0.10 -8.58 26.38
C LEU A 225 0.34 -10.09 26.41
N ALA A 226 0.80 -10.66 27.53
CA ALA A 226 1.18 -12.07 27.62
C ALA A 226 -0.01 -13.05 27.60
N THR A 227 -1.22 -12.60 27.95
CA THR A 227 -2.43 -13.42 28.08
C THR A 227 -3.46 -13.22 26.94
N VAL A 228 -3.06 -12.55 25.88
CA VAL A 228 -3.94 -12.24 24.74
C VAL A 228 -4.27 -13.51 23.96
N LYS A 229 -5.55 -13.68 23.60
CA LYS A 229 -6.03 -14.86 22.85
C LYS A 229 -5.78 -14.70 21.34
N GLU A 230 -5.52 -15.82 20.67
CA GLU A 230 -5.33 -15.89 19.22
C GLU A 230 -6.66 -15.66 18.45
N MET A 231 -6.56 -15.50 17.11
CA MET A 231 -7.68 -15.35 16.20
C MET A 231 -8.69 -16.51 16.32
N ASN A 232 -9.97 -16.18 16.24
CA ASN A 232 -11.06 -17.16 16.21
C ASN A 232 -11.18 -17.81 14.82
N GLY A 233 -11.85 -18.98 14.73
CA GLY A 233 -12.07 -19.68 13.46
C GLY A 233 -12.75 -18.83 12.38
N ARG A 234 -13.69 -17.96 12.74
CA ARG A 234 -14.33 -17.00 11.83
C ARG A 234 -13.33 -15.97 11.28
N GLU A 235 -12.45 -15.44 12.11
CA GLU A 235 -11.41 -14.49 11.69
C GLU A 235 -10.38 -15.17 10.78
N LEU A 236 -10.07 -16.44 11.04
CA LEU A 236 -9.20 -17.23 10.18
C LEU A 236 -9.78 -17.41 8.77
N THR A 237 -11.07 -17.73 8.66
CA THR A 237 -11.71 -17.87 7.34
C THR A 237 -11.71 -16.56 6.55
N ILE A 238 -11.96 -15.43 7.22
CA ILE A 238 -11.88 -14.11 6.59
C ILE A 238 -10.43 -13.79 6.17
N GLY A 239 -9.46 -14.03 7.05
CA GLY A 239 -8.05 -13.83 6.75
C GLY A 239 -7.58 -14.64 5.54
N PHE A 240 -7.95 -15.91 5.44
CA PHE A 240 -7.66 -16.75 4.28
C PHE A 240 -8.30 -16.27 2.98
N SER A 241 -9.52 -15.73 3.04
CA SER A 241 -10.20 -15.24 1.84
C SER A 241 -9.62 -13.95 1.28
N LEU A 242 -8.82 -13.21 2.08
CA LEU A 242 -8.18 -11.96 1.70
C LEU A 242 -6.74 -12.13 1.20
N LEU A 243 -6.08 -13.25 1.54
CA LEU A 243 -4.73 -13.60 1.10
C LEU A 243 -4.75 -14.43 -0.17
#